data_d72038fe4a0e25b6134019a6e518db1d
#
_entry.id   d72038fe4a0e25b6134019a6e518db1d
#
_cell.length_a   1.000
_cell.length_b   1.000
_cell.length_c   1.000
_cell.angle_alpha   90.00
_cell.angle_beta   90.00
_cell.angle_gamma   90.00
#
_symmetry.space_group_name_H-M   'P 1'
#
loop_
_entity.id
_entity.type
_entity.pdbx_description
1 polymer ?
#
loop_
_entity_poly.entity_id
_entity_poly.type
_entity_poly.pdbx_seq_one_letter_code
_entity_poly.pdbx_strand_id
1 'polypeptide(L)'
;MLWHEKGGSGKRAFLLLHGLSATSGVWSGLESLIDQEGLGRWVAVDLPGHGRSTARAEYSVGALAADLASLVREEPDLFVIGHSLGAYIGLALASHWFGIVVRGVLAIGPKVTWSTAEIQSAHQLATRPVRWYTSAEEVSKHYRRVSGLDEQIAPEEKWLCHSVTHCAEGWRLAQDPRTFEVVGAPFSTLVASAQPPAVFARGEHDKLVSESELQLYSHQVHQIAGAGHNVHVEKPAEILSLVQTFNLGD
;
A
#
# COMPACT_ATOMS: atom_id res chain seq x y z
N MET A 1 17.31 3.09 5.47
CA MET A 1 17.32 1.86 4.65
C MET A 1 15.88 1.51 4.33
N LEU A 2 15.58 1.17 3.07
CA LEU A 2 14.24 0.74 2.65
C LEU A 2 14.21 -0.79 2.66
N TRP A 3 13.40 -1.37 3.54
CA TRP A 3 13.23 -2.82 3.61
C TRP A 3 12.30 -3.31 2.50
N HIS A 4 12.67 -4.40 1.86
CA HIS A 4 11.84 -5.04 0.85
C HIS A 4 12.15 -6.54 0.76
N GLU A 5 11.15 -7.28 0.32
CA GLU A 5 11.26 -8.68 -0.08
C GLU A 5 11.07 -8.78 -1.59
N LYS A 6 11.67 -9.79 -2.19
CA LYS A 6 11.61 -10.04 -3.64
C LYS A 6 11.37 -11.50 -3.90
N GLY A 7 10.60 -11.80 -4.94
CA GLY A 7 10.37 -13.16 -5.42
C GLY A 7 9.97 -13.18 -6.89
N GLY A 8 9.53 -14.34 -7.32
CA GLY A 8 9.15 -14.59 -8.70
C GLY A 8 10.31 -14.59 -9.69
N SER A 9 9.97 -14.71 -10.97
CA SER A 9 10.96 -14.73 -12.07
C SER A 9 10.34 -14.18 -13.36
N GLY A 10 11.19 -13.75 -14.30
CA GLY A 10 10.72 -13.20 -15.57
C GLY A 10 11.11 -11.73 -15.79
N LYS A 11 10.62 -11.13 -16.86
CA LYS A 11 10.94 -9.75 -17.24
C LYS A 11 10.05 -8.72 -16.53
N ARG A 12 8.76 -9.05 -16.34
CA ARG A 12 7.81 -8.18 -15.66
C ARG A 12 8.12 -8.07 -14.18
N ALA A 13 7.96 -6.89 -13.63
CA ALA A 13 8.15 -6.61 -12.21
C ALA A 13 6.90 -5.94 -11.62
N PHE A 14 6.43 -6.43 -10.47
CA PHE A 14 5.33 -5.86 -9.70
C PHE A 14 5.87 -5.22 -8.43
N LEU A 15 5.70 -3.92 -8.26
CA LEU A 15 5.98 -3.22 -7.03
C LEU A 15 4.71 -3.20 -6.18
N LEU A 16 4.75 -3.84 -5.00
CA LEU A 16 3.63 -4.02 -4.09
C LEU A 16 3.73 -3.02 -2.93
N LEU A 17 2.79 -2.07 -2.85
CA LEU A 17 2.81 -0.94 -1.92
C LEU A 17 1.60 -0.99 -0.98
N HIS A 18 1.85 -1.22 0.30
CA HIS A 18 0.82 -1.31 1.33
C HIS A 18 0.21 0.05 1.70
N GLY A 19 -0.91 0.01 2.42
CA GLY A 19 -1.60 1.17 2.97
C GLY A 19 -0.96 1.73 4.24
N LEU A 20 -1.43 2.89 4.68
CA LEU A 20 -1.03 3.50 5.95
C LEU A 20 -1.27 2.52 7.11
N SER A 21 -0.34 2.44 8.03
CA SER A 21 -0.34 1.54 9.19
C SER A 21 -0.27 0.04 8.88
N ALA A 22 0.04 -0.36 7.64
CA ALA A 22 0.30 -1.75 7.26
C ALA A 22 1.80 -2.03 7.10
N THR A 23 2.15 -3.22 6.64
CA THR A 23 3.50 -3.65 6.27
C THR A 23 3.43 -4.48 4.98
N SER A 24 4.58 -4.79 4.37
CA SER A 24 4.67 -5.64 3.17
C SER A 24 3.99 -7.00 3.32
N GLY A 25 3.93 -7.54 4.53
CA GLY A 25 3.33 -8.85 4.80
C GLY A 25 1.86 -9.00 4.35
N VAL A 26 1.13 -7.89 4.19
CA VAL A 26 -0.25 -7.93 3.66
C VAL A 26 -0.34 -8.44 2.21
N TRP A 27 0.79 -8.52 1.53
CA TRP A 27 0.88 -9.00 0.15
C TRP A 27 1.15 -10.50 0.02
N SER A 28 1.43 -11.22 1.14
CA SER A 28 1.85 -12.63 1.13
C SER A 28 0.95 -13.56 0.32
N GLY A 29 -0.37 -13.34 0.34
CA GLY A 29 -1.33 -14.09 -0.47
C GLY A 29 -1.15 -13.83 -1.97
N LEU A 30 -1.00 -12.57 -2.37
CA LEU A 30 -0.80 -12.19 -3.77
C LEU A 30 0.58 -12.61 -4.29
N GLU A 31 1.63 -12.47 -3.47
CA GLU A 31 3.00 -12.93 -3.78
C GLU A 31 3.02 -14.41 -4.14
N SER A 32 2.38 -15.23 -3.29
CA SER A 32 2.28 -16.68 -3.52
C SER A 32 1.57 -17.00 -4.83
N LEU A 33 0.52 -16.27 -5.18
CA LEU A 33 -0.22 -16.46 -6.42
C LEU A 33 0.58 -16.01 -7.64
N ILE A 34 1.30 -14.89 -7.57
CA ILE A 34 2.20 -14.44 -8.64
C ILE A 34 3.27 -15.50 -8.93
N ASP A 35 3.84 -16.10 -7.88
CA ASP A 35 4.85 -17.15 -8.00
C ASP A 35 4.26 -18.44 -8.61
N GLN A 36 3.09 -18.87 -8.15
CA GLN A 36 2.41 -20.07 -8.64
C GLN A 36 2.05 -19.96 -10.12
N GLU A 37 1.58 -18.81 -10.55
CA GLU A 37 1.16 -18.56 -11.95
C GLU A 37 2.34 -18.11 -12.84
N GLY A 38 3.53 -17.91 -12.28
CA GLY A 38 4.72 -17.50 -13.03
C GLY A 38 4.55 -16.15 -13.74
N LEU A 39 3.80 -15.21 -13.18
CA LEU A 39 3.43 -13.95 -13.84
C LEU A 39 4.59 -12.95 -13.96
N GLY A 40 5.60 -13.08 -13.12
CA GLY A 40 6.72 -12.15 -13.11
C GLY A 40 7.46 -12.13 -11.78
N ARG A 41 8.31 -11.13 -11.62
CA ARG A 41 8.99 -10.81 -10.34
C ARG A 41 8.11 -9.88 -9.53
N TRP A 42 8.25 -9.94 -8.21
CA TRP A 42 7.61 -8.98 -7.32
C TRP A 42 8.60 -8.39 -6.32
N VAL A 43 8.31 -7.18 -5.89
CA VAL A 43 9.03 -6.45 -4.84
C VAL A 43 8.00 -5.88 -3.88
N ALA A 44 7.90 -6.46 -2.69
CA ALA A 44 7.01 -5.98 -1.62
C ALA A 44 7.82 -5.15 -0.61
N VAL A 45 7.38 -3.96 -0.33
CA VAL A 45 8.15 -2.96 0.43
C VAL A 45 7.44 -2.62 1.73
N ASP A 46 8.19 -2.59 2.84
CA ASP A 46 7.77 -1.83 4.01
C ASP A 46 8.01 -0.33 3.69
N LEU A 47 6.96 0.46 3.56
CA LEU A 47 7.08 1.89 3.25
C LEU A 47 7.93 2.62 4.32
N PRO A 48 8.66 3.69 3.98
CA PRO A 48 9.41 4.44 4.97
C PRO A 48 8.56 4.78 6.20
N GLY A 49 9.11 4.55 7.38
CA GLY A 49 8.40 4.73 8.65
C GLY A 49 7.43 3.61 9.03
N HIS A 50 7.40 2.50 8.28
CA HIS A 50 6.61 1.33 8.59
C HIS A 50 7.50 0.08 8.67
N GLY A 51 7.06 -0.90 9.47
CA GLY A 51 7.70 -2.21 9.56
C GLY A 51 9.19 -2.12 9.86
N ARG A 52 9.98 -2.69 8.98
CA ARG A 52 11.45 -2.78 9.06
C ARG A 52 12.18 -1.62 8.37
N SER A 53 11.44 -0.74 7.67
CA SER A 53 12.01 0.42 7.00
C SER A 53 12.32 1.56 7.96
N THR A 54 13.42 2.27 7.70
CA THR A 54 13.80 3.45 8.49
C THR A 54 12.77 4.58 8.38
N ALA A 55 12.57 5.27 9.48
CA ALA A 55 11.77 6.49 9.50
C ALA A 55 12.46 7.63 8.71
N ARG A 56 11.66 8.60 8.27
CA ARG A 56 12.11 9.83 7.61
C ARG A 56 11.99 11.04 8.55
N ALA A 57 12.66 12.12 8.20
CA ALA A 57 12.45 13.40 8.89
C ALA A 57 11.08 14.00 8.56
N GLU A 58 10.61 13.83 7.30
CA GLU A 58 9.34 14.36 6.79
C GLU A 58 8.69 13.33 5.88
N TYR A 59 7.35 13.34 5.83
CA TYR A 59 6.57 12.42 5.02
C TYR A 59 5.68 13.18 4.04
N SER A 60 5.84 12.88 2.76
CA SER A 60 4.93 13.27 1.69
C SER A 60 4.88 12.17 0.64
N VAL A 61 3.81 12.12 -0.14
CA VAL A 61 3.68 11.14 -1.24
C VAL A 61 4.87 11.23 -2.20
N GLY A 62 5.32 12.45 -2.54
CA GLY A 62 6.46 12.65 -3.42
C GLY A 62 7.77 12.16 -2.82
N ALA A 63 8.02 12.39 -1.52
CA ALA A 63 9.22 11.90 -0.84
C ALA A 63 9.25 10.36 -0.76
N LEU A 64 8.10 9.73 -0.49
CA LEU A 64 7.97 8.27 -0.49
C LEU A 64 8.18 7.70 -1.90
N ALA A 65 7.61 8.33 -2.93
CA ALA A 65 7.80 7.92 -4.32
C ALA A 65 9.29 8.02 -4.75
N ALA A 66 9.99 9.07 -4.34
CA ALA A 66 11.41 9.25 -4.65
C ALA A 66 12.29 8.12 -4.08
N ASP A 67 12.02 7.69 -2.83
CA ASP A 67 12.73 6.56 -2.23
C ASP A 67 12.49 5.26 -3.01
N LEU A 68 11.24 5.00 -3.36
CA LEU A 68 10.84 3.78 -4.09
C LEU A 68 11.36 3.76 -5.53
N ALA A 69 11.41 4.92 -6.20
CA ALA A 69 11.97 5.02 -7.54
C ALA A 69 13.43 4.54 -7.60
N SER A 70 14.20 4.82 -6.56
CA SER A 70 15.58 4.35 -6.46
C SER A 70 15.68 2.82 -6.38
N LEU A 71 14.71 2.16 -5.76
CA LEU A 71 14.66 0.70 -5.61
C LEU A 71 14.36 -0.02 -6.93
N VAL A 72 13.53 0.58 -7.78
CA VAL A 72 13.00 -0.05 -9.00
C VAL A 72 13.56 0.56 -10.30
N ARG A 73 14.62 1.36 -10.21
CA ARG A 73 15.20 2.08 -11.34
C ARG A 73 15.62 1.18 -12.51
N GLU A 74 16.08 -0.01 -12.19
CA GLU A 74 16.56 -0.99 -13.17
C GLU A 74 15.45 -1.91 -13.73
N GLU A 75 14.18 -1.67 -13.37
CA GLU A 75 13.06 -2.50 -13.79
C GLU A 75 12.46 -1.96 -15.11
N PRO A 76 12.70 -2.64 -16.26
CA PRO A 76 12.27 -2.13 -17.57
C PRO A 76 10.78 -2.31 -17.83
N ASP A 77 10.14 -3.27 -17.16
CA ASP A 77 8.71 -3.64 -17.33
C ASP A 77 8.02 -3.61 -15.97
N LEU A 78 7.91 -2.39 -15.39
CA LEU A 78 7.42 -2.17 -14.04
C LEU A 78 5.93 -1.86 -14.01
N PHE A 79 5.19 -2.62 -13.20
CA PHE A 79 3.80 -2.37 -12.80
C PHE A 79 3.75 -2.09 -11.30
N VAL A 80 2.83 -1.22 -10.87
CA VAL A 80 2.64 -0.90 -9.46
C VAL A 80 1.26 -1.37 -9.02
N ILE A 81 1.22 -2.12 -7.92
CA ILE A 81 -0.01 -2.53 -7.24
C ILE A 81 0.02 -1.87 -5.87
N GLY A 82 -0.84 -0.88 -5.67
CA GLY A 82 -0.86 -0.08 -4.45
C GLY A 82 -2.20 -0.11 -3.75
N HIS A 83 -2.18 -0.34 -2.43
CA HIS A 83 -3.36 -0.26 -1.58
C HIS A 83 -3.40 1.05 -0.82
N SER A 84 -4.55 1.73 -0.81
CA SER A 84 -4.78 2.95 -0.01
C SER A 84 -3.66 3.99 -0.23
N LEU A 85 -2.80 4.30 0.75
CA LEU A 85 -1.62 5.14 0.60
C LEU A 85 -0.69 4.65 -0.52
N GLY A 86 -0.50 3.34 -0.65
CA GLY A 86 0.30 2.74 -1.73
C GLY A 86 -0.21 3.09 -3.13
N ALA A 87 -1.52 3.27 -3.29
CA ALA A 87 -2.11 3.73 -4.55
C ALA A 87 -1.71 5.17 -4.90
N TYR A 88 -1.69 6.08 -3.92
CA TYR A 88 -1.20 7.45 -4.09
C TYR A 88 0.26 7.47 -4.55
N ILE A 89 1.09 6.65 -3.90
CA ILE A 89 2.52 6.54 -4.24
C ILE A 89 2.69 5.94 -5.64
N GLY A 90 1.92 4.92 -5.98
CA GLY A 90 1.93 4.29 -7.31
C GLY A 90 1.59 5.28 -8.42
N LEU A 91 0.56 6.11 -8.22
CA LEU A 91 0.20 7.19 -9.15
C LEU A 91 1.30 8.24 -9.27
N ALA A 92 1.95 8.61 -8.16
CA ALA A 92 3.09 9.53 -8.19
C ALA A 92 4.26 8.95 -8.98
N LEU A 93 4.61 7.68 -8.80
CA LEU A 93 5.65 6.99 -9.57
C LEU A 93 5.34 6.97 -11.07
N ALA A 94 4.06 6.79 -11.40
CA ALA A 94 3.57 6.74 -12.78
C ALA A 94 3.60 8.09 -13.50
N SER A 95 3.91 9.20 -12.81
CA SER A 95 4.08 10.52 -13.42
C SER A 95 5.35 10.66 -14.27
N HIS A 96 6.27 9.71 -14.19
CA HIS A 96 7.61 9.74 -14.79
C HIS A 96 8.57 10.82 -14.22
N TRP A 97 8.14 11.59 -13.22
CA TRP A 97 8.98 12.65 -12.60
C TRP A 97 10.20 12.11 -11.86
N PHE A 98 10.20 10.81 -11.52
CA PHE A 98 11.26 10.16 -10.77
C PHE A 98 12.30 9.43 -11.65
N GLY A 99 12.23 9.60 -12.98
CA GLY A 99 13.17 8.99 -13.92
C GLY A 99 13.03 7.47 -14.06
N ILE A 100 11.82 6.95 -13.79
CA ILE A 100 11.42 5.57 -14.03
C ILE A 100 10.18 5.54 -14.92
N VAL A 101 9.95 4.41 -15.58
CA VAL A 101 8.76 4.19 -16.41
C VAL A 101 7.90 3.12 -15.76
N VAL A 102 6.69 3.50 -15.39
CA VAL A 102 5.64 2.58 -14.89
C VAL A 102 4.72 2.25 -16.06
N ARG A 103 4.44 0.97 -16.29
CA ARG A 103 3.60 0.48 -17.38
C ARG A 103 2.12 0.48 -17.04
N GLY A 104 1.78 0.31 -15.77
CA GLY A 104 0.41 0.32 -15.27
C GLY A 104 0.34 0.44 -13.77
N VAL A 105 -0.78 0.95 -13.26
CA VAL A 105 -1.06 1.08 -11.82
C VAL A 105 -2.38 0.42 -11.50
N LEU A 106 -2.38 -0.55 -10.58
CA LEU A 106 -3.59 -1.04 -9.91
C LEU A 106 -3.71 -0.33 -8.56
N ALA A 107 -4.64 0.59 -8.48
CA ALA A 107 -4.93 1.38 -7.29
C ALA A 107 -6.11 0.76 -6.53
N ILE A 108 -5.83 0.11 -5.39
CA ILE A 108 -6.81 -0.62 -4.59
C ILE A 108 -7.26 0.27 -3.42
N GLY A 109 -8.55 0.59 -3.34
CA GLY A 109 -9.18 1.30 -2.24
C GLY A 109 -8.56 2.66 -1.87
N PRO A 110 -8.13 3.51 -2.82
CA PRO A 110 -7.64 4.84 -2.45
C PRO A 110 -8.80 5.68 -1.91
N LYS A 111 -8.67 6.24 -0.72
CA LYS A 111 -9.63 7.23 -0.22
C LYS A 111 -9.40 8.56 -0.94
N VAL A 112 -10.27 8.92 -1.86
CA VAL A 112 -10.07 10.04 -2.79
C VAL A 112 -10.65 11.37 -2.29
N THR A 113 -11.55 11.32 -1.32
CA THR A 113 -12.19 12.50 -0.72
C THR A 113 -11.82 12.59 0.76
N TRP A 114 -11.30 13.75 1.17
CA TRP A 114 -10.92 14.04 2.54
C TRP A 114 -11.58 15.33 3.01
N SER A 115 -12.34 15.28 4.09
CA SER A 115 -12.81 16.50 4.77
C SER A 115 -11.66 17.17 5.53
N THR A 116 -11.78 18.48 5.73
CA THR A 116 -10.81 19.23 6.55
C THR A 116 -10.67 18.65 7.95
N ALA A 117 -11.75 18.18 8.56
CA ALA A 117 -11.73 17.57 9.89
C ALA A 117 -10.94 16.24 9.91
N GLU A 118 -11.08 15.41 8.88
CA GLU A 118 -10.32 14.15 8.76
C GLU A 118 -8.82 14.43 8.58
N ILE A 119 -8.46 15.40 7.73
CA ILE A 119 -7.05 15.80 7.54
C ILE A 119 -6.48 16.31 8.85
N GLN A 120 -7.17 17.20 9.56
CA GLN A 120 -6.73 17.72 10.85
C GLN A 120 -6.57 16.60 11.89
N SER A 121 -7.51 15.67 11.94
CA SER A 121 -7.44 14.52 12.85
C SER A 121 -6.22 13.63 12.54
N ALA A 122 -5.94 13.36 11.28
CA ALA A 122 -4.77 12.60 10.86
C ALA A 122 -3.46 13.32 11.23
N HIS A 123 -3.36 14.62 10.96
CA HIS A 123 -2.17 15.41 11.32
C HIS A 123 -1.99 15.50 12.86
N GLN A 124 -3.07 15.50 13.64
CA GLN A 124 -2.98 15.36 15.09
C GLN A 124 -2.43 14.00 15.52
N LEU A 125 -2.74 12.90 14.79
CA LEU A 125 -2.12 11.59 15.05
C LEU A 125 -0.61 11.62 14.82
N ALA A 126 -0.14 12.36 13.81
CA ALA A 126 1.29 12.52 13.52
C ALA A 126 2.08 13.14 14.69
N THR A 127 1.45 13.97 15.51
CA THR A 127 2.08 14.64 16.65
C THR A 127 1.96 13.88 17.97
N ARG A 128 1.23 12.76 17.99
CA ARG A 128 1.04 11.99 19.22
C ARG A 128 2.32 11.27 19.63
N PRO A 129 2.60 11.20 20.93
CA PRO A 129 3.70 10.39 21.42
C PRO A 129 3.47 8.91 21.09
N VAL A 130 4.56 8.19 20.92
CA VAL A 130 4.53 6.74 20.70
C VAL A 130 3.82 6.07 21.86
N ARG A 131 2.87 5.19 21.56
CA ARG A 131 2.19 4.37 22.56
C ARG A 131 2.97 3.10 22.82
N TRP A 132 3.25 2.85 24.08
CA TRP A 132 3.95 1.67 24.57
C TRP A 132 2.99 0.63 25.12
N TYR A 133 3.35 -0.64 24.96
CA TYR A 133 2.59 -1.80 25.39
C TYR A 133 3.47 -2.74 26.20
N THR A 134 2.85 -3.57 27.03
CA THR A 134 3.55 -4.51 27.91
C THR A 134 3.89 -5.82 27.20
N SER A 135 3.19 -6.19 26.11
CA SER A 135 3.43 -7.44 25.40
C SER A 135 3.30 -7.28 23.87
N ALA A 136 3.94 -8.20 23.14
CA ALA A 136 3.81 -8.33 21.69
C ALA A 136 2.35 -8.62 21.28
N GLU A 137 1.62 -9.39 22.07
CA GLU A 137 0.23 -9.74 21.79
C GLU A 137 -0.69 -8.51 21.81
N GLU A 138 -0.55 -7.66 22.85
CA GLU A 138 -1.34 -6.41 22.93
C GLU A 138 -1.12 -5.49 21.74
N VAL A 139 0.14 -5.29 21.35
CA VAL A 139 0.43 -4.41 20.22
C VAL A 139 0.05 -5.04 18.89
N SER A 140 0.18 -6.36 18.70
CA SER A 140 -0.31 -7.07 17.51
C SER A 140 -1.81 -6.99 17.36
N LYS A 141 -2.56 -7.13 18.46
CA LYS A 141 -4.01 -6.91 18.46
C LYS A 141 -4.36 -5.45 18.09
N HIS A 142 -3.60 -4.48 18.61
CA HIS A 142 -3.78 -3.09 18.22
C HIS A 142 -3.47 -2.85 16.74
N TYR A 143 -2.39 -3.42 16.23
CA TYR A 143 -2.03 -3.37 14.81
C TYR A 143 -3.16 -3.86 13.91
N ARG A 144 -3.66 -5.09 14.13
CA ARG A 144 -4.75 -5.66 13.32
C ARG A 144 -5.98 -4.75 13.29
N ARG A 145 -6.32 -4.15 14.43
CA ARG A 145 -7.46 -3.22 14.52
C ARG A 145 -7.23 -1.92 13.73
N VAL A 146 -6.05 -1.28 13.84
CA VAL A 146 -5.78 0.01 13.17
C VAL A 146 -5.52 -0.14 11.67
N SER A 147 -5.05 -1.31 11.24
CA SER A 147 -4.90 -1.66 9.82
C SER A 147 -6.17 -2.23 9.19
N GLY A 148 -7.23 -2.43 10.00
CA GLY A 148 -8.49 -3.01 9.52
C GLY A 148 -8.39 -4.50 9.19
N LEU A 149 -7.47 -5.24 9.82
CA LEU A 149 -7.17 -6.64 9.54
C LEU A 149 -7.66 -7.61 10.65
N ASP A 150 -8.42 -7.13 11.62
CA ASP A 150 -8.73 -7.90 12.84
C ASP A 150 -9.53 -9.20 12.56
N GLU A 151 -10.37 -9.18 11.52
CA GLU A 151 -11.19 -10.32 11.10
C GLU A 151 -10.61 -11.06 9.86
N GLN A 152 -9.60 -10.50 9.18
CA GLN A 152 -9.08 -10.99 7.91
C GLN A 152 -7.87 -11.90 8.07
N ILE A 153 -7.13 -11.78 9.17
CA ILE A 153 -5.91 -12.55 9.41
C ILE A 153 -5.90 -13.21 10.78
N ALA A 154 -5.32 -14.40 10.82
CA ALA A 154 -5.12 -15.11 12.08
C ALA A 154 -4.09 -14.39 12.96
N PRO A 155 -4.23 -14.43 14.30
CA PRO A 155 -3.24 -13.85 15.22
C PRO A 155 -1.84 -14.44 15.09
N GLU A 156 -1.73 -15.65 14.55
CA GLU A 156 -0.51 -16.43 14.39
C GLU A 156 0.21 -16.18 13.06
N GLU A 157 -0.30 -15.28 12.22
CA GLU A 157 0.34 -14.94 10.96
C GLU A 157 1.78 -14.48 11.17
N LYS A 158 2.72 -15.19 10.53
CA LYS A 158 4.17 -15.03 10.79
C LYS A 158 4.67 -13.62 10.52
N TRP A 159 4.17 -12.97 9.49
CA TRP A 159 4.60 -11.62 9.13
C TRP A 159 4.14 -10.53 10.12
N LEU A 160 3.17 -10.84 11.02
CA LEU A 160 2.74 -9.90 12.07
C LEU A 160 3.89 -9.47 12.99
N CYS A 161 4.92 -10.30 13.15
CA CYS A 161 6.09 -9.90 13.95
C CYS A 161 6.80 -8.67 13.37
N HIS A 162 6.65 -8.36 12.09
CA HIS A 162 7.23 -7.19 11.45
C HIS A 162 6.40 -5.90 11.65
N SER A 163 5.17 -6.02 12.13
CA SER A 163 4.30 -4.88 12.42
C SER A 163 4.52 -4.27 13.80
N VAL A 164 5.34 -4.92 14.61
CA VAL A 164 5.64 -4.54 15.99
C VAL A 164 7.15 -4.50 16.22
N THR A 165 7.58 -3.69 17.18
CA THR A 165 8.99 -3.63 17.58
C THR A 165 9.11 -3.55 19.09
N HIS A 166 10.22 -4.02 19.62
CA HIS A 166 10.56 -4.00 21.03
C HIS A 166 11.83 -3.20 21.28
N CYS A 167 11.82 -2.37 22.29
CA CYS A 167 12.98 -1.62 22.76
C CYS A 167 12.95 -1.48 24.29
N ALA A 168 13.83 -0.67 24.87
CA ALA A 168 13.96 -0.55 26.33
C ALA A 168 12.65 -0.11 27.01
N GLU A 169 11.84 0.70 26.33
CA GLU A 169 10.58 1.25 26.84
C GLU A 169 9.40 0.25 26.72
N GLY A 170 9.58 -0.87 26.00
CA GLY A 170 8.54 -1.89 25.81
C GLY A 170 8.24 -2.16 24.34
N TRP A 171 7.02 -2.63 24.08
CA TRP A 171 6.51 -2.95 22.74
C TRP A 171 5.77 -1.75 22.14
N ARG A 172 5.87 -1.54 20.84
CA ARG A 172 5.13 -0.53 20.09
C ARG A 172 4.84 -0.98 18.66
N LEU A 173 3.94 -0.27 17.99
CA LEU A 173 3.79 -0.44 16.54
C LEU A 173 5.12 -0.12 15.84
N ALA A 174 5.47 -0.92 14.84
CA ALA A 174 6.57 -0.64 13.94
C ALA A 174 6.14 0.40 12.89
N GLN A 175 5.65 1.54 13.40
CA GLN A 175 5.21 2.68 12.61
C GLN A 175 5.66 3.97 13.28
N ASP A 176 6.18 4.90 12.49
CA ASP A 176 6.40 6.28 12.90
C ASP A 176 5.05 7.03 12.83
N PRO A 177 4.55 7.62 13.94
CA PRO A 177 3.29 8.38 13.90
C PRO A 177 3.27 9.48 12.84
N ARG A 178 4.42 10.10 12.53
CA ARG A 178 4.52 11.14 11.51
C ARG A 178 4.14 10.69 10.09
N THR A 179 4.05 9.38 9.84
CA THR A 179 3.53 8.87 8.55
C THR A 179 2.11 9.36 8.23
N PHE A 180 1.35 9.81 9.25
CA PHE A 180 0.03 10.43 9.04
C PHE A 180 0.09 11.82 8.38
N GLU A 181 1.27 12.47 8.27
CA GLU A 181 1.45 13.73 7.54
C GLU A 181 1.12 13.64 6.05
N VAL A 182 1.15 12.44 5.46
CA VAL A 182 0.81 12.21 4.05
C VAL A 182 -0.67 12.41 3.73
N VAL A 183 -1.53 12.41 4.75
CA VAL A 183 -2.99 12.50 4.57
C VAL A 183 -3.38 13.87 4.03
N GLY A 184 -4.27 13.88 3.04
CA GLY A 184 -4.72 15.10 2.36
C GLY A 184 -3.93 15.44 1.09
N ALA A 185 -3.03 14.56 0.64
CA ALA A 185 -2.38 14.72 -0.66
C ALA A 185 -3.42 14.81 -1.80
N PRO A 186 -3.21 15.69 -2.82
CA PRO A 186 -4.18 15.98 -3.86
C PRO A 186 -4.32 14.81 -4.84
N PHE A 187 -5.29 13.93 -4.63
CA PHE A 187 -5.50 12.72 -5.43
C PHE A 187 -5.73 13.02 -6.92
N SER A 188 -6.56 14.01 -7.23
CA SER A 188 -6.85 14.42 -8.62
C SER A 188 -5.59 14.83 -9.40
N THR A 189 -4.66 15.52 -8.74
CA THR A 189 -3.39 15.92 -9.34
C THR A 189 -2.51 14.70 -9.65
N LEU A 190 -2.48 13.71 -8.75
CA LEU A 190 -1.70 12.48 -8.96
C LEU A 190 -2.26 11.68 -10.13
N VAL A 191 -3.58 11.51 -10.20
CA VAL A 191 -4.23 10.82 -11.33
C VAL A 191 -3.96 11.55 -12.65
N ALA A 192 -4.13 12.86 -12.68
CA ALA A 192 -3.88 13.67 -13.89
C ALA A 192 -2.41 13.64 -14.34
N SER A 193 -1.47 13.39 -13.43
CA SER A 193 -0.02 13.31 -13.72
C SER A 193 0.41 11.92 -14.15
N ALA A 194 -0.35 10.87 -13.85
CA ALA A 194 0.00 9.51 -14.23
C ALA A 194 -0.06 9.33 -15.75
N GLN A 195 1.02 8.80 -16.35
CA GLN A 195 1.10 8.61 -17.81
C GLN A 195 0.35 7.37 -18.28
N PRO A 196 0.51 6.17 -17.64
CA PRO A 196 -0.34 5.03 -17.97
C PRO A 196 -1.72 5.20 -17.32
N PRO A 197 -2.79 4.70 -17.94
CA PRO A 197 -4.09 4.66 -17.29
C PRO A 197 -4.02 3.82 -16.02
N ALA A 198 -4.62 4.35 -14.93
CA ALA A 198 -4.76 3.60 -13.69
C ALA A 198 -6.06 2.80 -13.72
N VAL A 199 -5.97 1.53 -13.28
CA VAL A 199 -7.12 0.68 -12.98
C VAL A 199 -7.41 0.80 -11.49
N PHE A 200 -8.67 1.02 -11.14
CA PHE A 200 -9.10 1.11 -9.75
C PHE A 200 -9.85 -0.16 -9.33
N ALA A 201 -9.56 -0.61 -8.12
CA ALA A 201 -10.31 -1.68 -7.48
C ALA A 201 -10.77 -1.25 -6.07
N ARG A 202 -11.93 -1.73 -5.65
CA ARG A 202 -12.44 -1.55 -4.28
C ARG A 202 -13.23 -2.76 -3.84
N GLY A 203 -13.32 -2.99 -2.54
CA GLY A 203 -14.28 -3.95 -2.01
C GLY A 203 -15.71 -3.41 -2.05
N GLU A 204 -16.68 -4.30 -2.23
CA GLU A 204 -18.10 -3.95 -2.19
C GLU A 204 -18.48 -3.24 -0.87
N HIS A 205 -17.88 -3.67 0.24
CA HIS A 205 -18.13 -3.16 1.59
C HIS A 205 -17.10 -2.12 2.06
N ASP A 206 -16.24 -1.64 1.17
CA ASP A 206 -15.29 -0.57 1.51
C ASP A 206 -16.05 0.71 1.88
N LYS A 207 -15.83 1.18 3.12
CA LYS A 207 -16.48 2.37 3.69
C LYS A 207 -15.68 3.65 3.50
N LEU A 208 -14.44 3.56 2.98
CA LEU A 208 -13.54 4.69 2.82
C LEU A 208 -13.66 5.36 1.45
N VAL A 209 -14.10 4.60 0.44
CA VAL A 209 -14.31 5.11 -0.92
C VAL A 209 -15.46 4.37 -1.59
N SER A 210 -16.31 5.08 -2.29
CA SER A 210 -17.39 4.54 -3.11
C SER A 210 -16.95 4.33 -4.56
N GLU A 211 -17.66 3.47 -5.28
CA GLU A 211 -17.44 3.29 -6.72
C GLU A 211 -17.64 4.59 -7.50
N SER A 212 -18.70 5.33 -7.18
CA SER A 212 -19.01 6.61 -7.85
C SER A 212 -17.92 7.66 -7.66
N GLU A 213 -17.23 7.70 -6.51
CA GLU A 213 -16.09 8.58 -6.31
C GLU A 213 -14.91 8.18 -7.19
N LEU A 214 -14.63 6.89 -7.36
CA LEU A 214 -13.55 6.40 -8.23
C LEU A 214 -13.87 6.62 -9.72
N GLN A 215 -15.14 6.52 -10.12
CA GLN A 215 -15.59 6.76 -11.48
C GLN A 215 -15.38 8.21 -11.95
N LEU A 216 -15.18 9.16 -11.03
CA LEU A 216 -14.76 10.53 -11.38
C LEU A 216 -13.35 10.58 -11.98
N TYR A 217 -12.54 9.55 -11.74
CA TYR A 217 -11.13 9.51 -12.16
C TYR A 217 -10.83 8.47 -13.24
N SER A 218 -11.66 7.45 -13.38
CA SER A 218 -11.47 6.39 -14.38
C SER A 218 -12.78 5.67 -14.68
N HIS A 219 -12.93 5.23 -15.92
CA HIS A 219 -14.00 4.30 -16.31
C HIS A 219 -13.66 2.84 -15.97
N GLN A 220 -12.42 2.54 -15.62
CA GLN A 220 -11.97 1.20 -15.23
C GLN A 220 -11.95 1.09 -13.70
N VAL A 221 -13.14 0.89 -13.11
CA VAL A 221 -13.33 0.66 -11.68
C VAL A 221 -13.92 -0.74 -11.49
N HIS A 222 -13.23 -1.56 -10.71
CA HIS A 222 -13.65 -2.93 -10.39
C HIS A 222 -14.10 -3.03 -8.94
N GLN A 223 -15.36 -3.41 -8.74
CA GLN A 223 -15.89 -3.72 -7.42
C GLN A 223 -15.76 -5.22 -7.14
N ILE A 224 -15.09 -5.57 -6.05
CA ILE A 224 -14.86 -6.95 -5.63
C ILE A 224 -15.93 -7.36 -4.62
N ALA A 225 -16.76 -8.32 -4.99
CA ALA A 225 -17.89 -8.77 -4.20
C ALA A 225 -17.47 -9.36 -2.85
N GLY A 226 -18.21 -9.01 -1.81
CA GLY A 226 -18.02 -9.51 -0.44
C GLY A 226 -16.71 -9.10 0.24
N ALA A 227 -15.95 -8.16 -0.33
CA ALA A 227 -14.71 -7.67 0.25
C ALA A 227 -14.88 -6.29 0.91
N GLY A 228 -14.11 -6.03 1.96
CA GLY A 228 -13.99 -4.74 2.62
C GLY A 228 -12.87 -3.88 2.04
N HIS A 229 -12.23 -3.07 2.89
CA HIS A 229 -11.16 -2.17 2.46
C HIS A 229 -9.86 -2.91 2.06
N ASN A 230 -9.53 -3.99 2.75
CA ASN A 230 -8.29 -4.75 2.53
C ASN A 230 -8.46 -5.86 1.47
N VAL A 231 -8.98 -5.53 0.30
CA VAL A 231 -9.32 -6.47 -0.78
C VAL A 231 -8.16 -7.41 -1.13
N HIS A 232 -6.94 -6.91 -1.14
CA HIS A 232 -5.73 -7.68 -1.47
C HIS A 232 -5.39 -8.76 -0.44
N VAL A 233 -5.87 -8.61 0.80
CA VAL A 233 -5.77 -9.62 1.86
C VAL A 233 -6.97 -10.57 1.80
N GLU A 234 -8.17 -10.01 1.63
CA GLU A 234 -9.43 -10.75 1.68
C GLU A 234 -9.67 -11.61 0.44
N LYS A 235 -9.27 -11.13 -0.73
CA LYS A 235 -9.53 -11.71 -2.06
C LYS A 235 -8.32 -11.60 -2.99
N PRO A 236 -7.14 -12.14 -2.62
CA PRO A 236 -5.92 -12.00 -3.42
C PRO A 236 -6.05 -12.58 -4.82
N ALA A 237 -6.86 -13.63 -5.03
CA ALA A 237 -7.11 -14.23 -6.35
C ALA A 237 -7.86 -13.28 -7.29
N GLU A 238 -8.82 -12.50 -6.77
CA GLU A 238 -9.53 -11.49 -7.56
C GLU A 238 -8.58 -10.36 -7.98
N ILE A 239 -7.66 -9.95 -7.09
CA ILE A 239 -6.63 -8.97 -7.43
C ILE A 239 -5.68 -9.54 -8.48
N LEU A 240 -5.27 -10.81 -8.37
CA LEU A 240 -4.45 -11.46 -9.39
C LEU A 240 -5.14 -11.46 -10.77
N SER A 241 -6.43 -11.75 -10.81
CA SER A 241 -7.22 -11.72 -12.04
C SER A 241 -7.19 -10.33 -12.70
N LEU A 242 -7.28 -9.26 -11.91
CA LEU A 242 -7.12 -7.89 -12.42
C LEU A 242 -5.70 -7.61 -12.93
N VAL A 243 -4.68 -8.11 -12.23
CA VAL A 243 -3.28 -7.98 -12.67
C VAL A 243 -3.06 -8.66 -14.02
N GLN A 244 -3.69 -9.81 -14.25
CA GLN A 244 -3.63 -10.51 -15.54
C GLN A 244 -4.31 -9.74 -16.68
N THR A 245 -5.30 -8.90 -16.38
CA THR A 245 -5.95 -8.02 -17.38
C THR A 245 -5.12 -6.78 -17.73
N PHE A 246 -4.08 -6.46 -16.95
CA PHE A 246 -3.03 -5.51 -17.37
C PHE A 246 -2.29 -6.09 -18.59
N ASN A 247 -3.02 -6.40 -19.59
CA ASN A 247 -2.48 -6.79 -20.86
C ASN A 247 -1.69 -5.61 -21.46
N LEU A 248 -0.49 -5.75 -21.36
CA LEU A 248 0.01 -7.03 -21.87
C LEU A 248 0.01 -6.94 -23.38
N GLY A 249 0.15 -5.66 -23.87
CA GLY A 249 0.62 -5.47 -25.22
C GLY A 249 2.02 -6.10 -25.28
N ASP A 250 2.08 -7.18 -26.03
CA ASP A 250 3.32 -7.79 -26.51
C ASP A 250 4.22 -6.74 -27.18
#